data_2efdeb70ed5d4072cc19fbba0e3c4585
#
_entry.id   2efdeb70ed5d4072cc19fbba0e3c4585
#
_cell.length_a   1.000
_cell.length_b   1.000
_cell.length_c   1.000
_cell.angle_alpha   90.00
_cell.angle_beta   90.00
_cell.angle_gamma   90.00
#
_symmetry.space_group_name_H-M   'P 1'
#
loop_
_entity.id
_entity.type
_entity.pdbx_description
1 polymer ?
#
loop_
_entity_poly.entity_id
_entity_poly.type
_entity_poly.pdbx_seq_one_letter_code
_entity_poly.pdbx_strand_id
1 'polypeptide(L)'
;PPPPPTFFFLFLPLPPFTTLFPYTTLFRSKAAGDGDKNSYESMVYEGYGPSGVAVIVECLTDNKNRTAGDIRHFFDKFGGNMGTSGCVSFMFSDVGTVVMENNGADEDKIMEDCFEAGADDFNVDDDVIEISCDPNQVSSVREALEGMGYKVLSAEAEKVPSNYTTIEDEDAIKKMGLLLEHLEDDDDVQNVYHNWENMPVEEEE
;
A
#
# COMPACT_ATOMS: atom_id res chain seq x y z
N PRO A 1 -37.17 -22.30 23.72
CA PRO A 1 -35.75 -21.96 23.44
C PRO A 1 -35.72 -20.65 22.67
N PRO A 2 -34.92 -19.66 23.10
CA PRO A 2 -34.79 -18.40 22.39
C PRO A 2 -34.02 -18.63 21.07
N PRO A 3 -34.30 -17.84 20.02
CA PRO A 3 -33.57 -17.95 18.77
C PRO A 3 -32.11 -17.48 18.94
N PRO A 4 -31.18 -18.03 18.14
CA PRO A 4 -29.79 -17.63 18.23
C PRO A 4 -29.59 -16.16 17.86
N PRO A 5 -28.57 -15.48 18.41
CA PRO A 5 -28.33 -14.09 18.09
C PRO A 5 -27.93 -13.95 16.61
N THR A 6 -28.70 -13.15 15.91
CA THR A 6 -28.37 -12.73 14.55
C THR A 6 -27.13 -11.84 14.64
N PHE A 7 -25.99 -12.34 14.24
CA PHE A 7 -24.81 -11.52 14.01
C PHE A 7 -25.13 -10.59 12.83
N PHE A 8 -25.41 -9.33 13.16
CA PHE A 8 -25.39 -8.25 12.21
C PHE A 8 -23.92 -8.02 11.84
N PHE A 9 -23.47 -8.64 10.74
CA PHE A 9 -22.27 -8.18 10.08
C PHE A 9 -22.54 -6.77 9.60
N LEU A 10 -21.92 -5.80 10.28
CA LEU A 10 -21.86 -4.44 9.84
C LEU A 10 -20.94 -4.44 8.60
N PHE A 11 -21.55 -4.54 7.43
CA PHE A 11 -20.88 -4.21 6.19
C PHE A 11 -20.50 -2.73 6.26
N LEU A 12 -19.26 -2.45 6.66
CA LEU A 12 -18.63 -1.21 6.28
C LEU A 12 -18.44 -1.28 4.76
N PRO A 13 -19.00 -0.33 3.99
CA PRO A 13 -18.61 -0.21 2.60
C PRO A 13 -17.12 0.14 2.58
N LEU A 14 -16.31 -0.76 2.07
CA LEU A 14 -14.94 -0.43 1.67
C LEU A 14 -15.04 0.67 0.62
N PRO A 15 -14.26 1.74 0.71
CA PRO A 15 -14.23 2.74 -0.34
C PRO A 15 -13.82 2.06 -1.66
N PRO A 16 -14.33 2.52 -2.81
CA PRO A 16 -13.91 1.96 -4.09
C PRO A 16 -12.40 2.17 -4.24
N PHE A 17 -11.65 1.10 -4.14
CA PHE A 17 -10.23 1.06 -4.50
C PHE A 17 -10.16 1.14 -6.03
N THR A 18 -10.39 2.34 -6.56
CA THR A 18 -10.13 2.63 -7.96
C THR A 18 -8.96 3.60 -8.02
N THR A 19 -7.80 3.14 -7.58
CA THR A 19 -6.55 3.69 -8.06
C THR A 19 -5.68 2.53 -8.46
N LEU A 20 -5.94 2.06 -9.67
CA LEU A 20 -4.96 1.34 -10.45
C LEU A 20 -3.77 2.30 -10.56
N PHE A 21 -2.78 2.16 -9.67
CA PHE A 21 -1.50 2.80 -9.85
C PHE A 21 -0.79 2.13 -11.04
N PRO A 22 -0.62 2.79 -12.18
CA PRO A 22 0.18 2.25 -13.27
C PRO A 22 1.67 2.48 -13.01
N TYR A 23 2.11 2.42 -11.77
CA TYR A 23 3.54 2.39 -11.49
C TYR A 23 3.92 0.97 -11.11
N THR A 24 4.10 0.15 -12.16
CA THR A 24 5.08 -0.92 -12.07
C THR A 24 6.33 -0.32 -11.48
N THR A 25 6.53 -0.57 -10.19
CA THR A 25 7.83 -0.40 -9.56
C THR A 25 8.79 -1.24 -10.39
N LEU A 26 9.41 -0.62 -11.38
CA LEU A 26 10.53 -1.21 -12.07
C LEU A 26 11.54 -1.49 -10.98
N PHE A 27 11.59 -2.74 -10.56
CA PHE A 27 12.70 -3.30 -9.82
C PHE A 27 13.96 -2.93 -10.60
N ARG A 28 14.53 -1.78 -10.29
CA ARG A 28 15.94 -1.52 -10.56
C ARG A 28 16.72 -2.37 -9.58
N SER A 29 16.73 -3.69 -9.84
CA SER A 29 17.84 -4.49 -9.42
C SER A 29 19.05 -3.88 -10.12
N LYS A 30 19.71 -2.91 -9.47
CA LYS A 30 21.10 -2.62 -9.78
C LYS A 30 21.81 -3.93 -9.56
N ALA A 31 22.06 -4.63 -10.68
CA ALA A 31 22.88 -5.81 -10.69
C ALA A 31 24.10 -5.54 -9.82
N ALA A 32 24.33 -6.45 -8.87
CA ALA A 32 25.52 -6.46 -8.05
C ALA A 32 26.75 -6.43 -8.95
N GLY A 33 27.25 -5.22 -9.23
CA GLY A 33 28.56 -4.94 -9.76
C GLY A 33 29.53 -4.98 -8.59
N ASP A 34 30.43 -5.91 -8.65
CA ASP A 34 31.57 -6.17 -7.79
C ASP A 34 32.19 -4.89 -7.21
N GLY A 35 32.26 -4.76 -5.89
CA GLY A 35 33.32 -4.03 -5.22
C GLY A 35 33.05 -2.59 -4.77
N ASP A 36 31.99 -2.29 -3.99
CA ASP A 36 32.10 -1.27 -2.94
C ASP A 36 31.14 -1.60 -1.77
N LYS A 37 31.69 -1.53 -0.53
CA LYS A 37 30.97 -1.91 0.69
C LYS A 37 30.05 -0.79 1.17
N ASN A 38 29.18 -0.26 0.34
CA ASN A 38 28.04 0.50 0.81
C ASN A 38 26.92 -0.49 1.14
N SER A 39 26.84 -0.88 2.41
CA SER A 39 25.72 -1.67 2.88
C SER A 39 24.49 -0.76 2.88
N TYR A 40 23.57 -1.00 1.98
CA TYR A 40 22.24 -0.37 2.04
C TYR A 40 21.53 -0.83 3.31
N GLU A 41 20.88 0.12 3.98
CA GLU A 41 20.10 -0.14 5.18
C GLU A 41 18.65 0.26 4.94
N SER A 42 17.73 -0.63 5.33
CA SER A 42 16.31 -0.35 5.31
C SER A 42 15.93 0.54 6.50
N MET A 43 15.21 1.62 6.25
CA MET A 43 14.75 2.58 7.23
C MET A 43 13.28 2.89 7.02
N VAL A 44 12.56 3.08 8.12
CA VAL A 44 11.14 3.49 8.08
C VAL A 44 11.02 4.83 8.79
N TYR A 45 10.47 5.81 8.11
CA TYR A 45 10.14 7.11 8.66
C TYR A 45 8.63 7.26 8.76
N GLU A 46 8.18 7.89 9.82
CA GLU A 46 6.78 8.06 10.13
C GLU A 46 6.48 9.53 10.42
N GLY A 47 5.32 9.98 10.04
CA GLY A 47 4.92 11.36 10.28
C GLY A 47 3.47 11.66 9.95
N TYR A 48 3.12 12.91 10.13
CA TYR A 48 1.82 13.44 9.76
C TYR A 48 2.00 14.49 8.66
N GLY A 49 1.30 14.33 7.57
CA GLY A 49 1.16 15.34 6.52
C GLY A 49 0.15 16.43 6.88
N PRO A 50 -0.15 17.34 5.95
CA PRO A 50 -1.21 18.33 6.10
C PRO A 50 -2.53 17.70 6.57
N SER A 51 -3.28 18.45 7.38
CA SER A 51 -4.56 18.02 7.96
C SER A 51 -4.50 16.74 8.81
N GLY A 52 -3.29 16.30 9.21
CA GLY A 52 -3.12 15.14 10.07
C GLY A 52 -3.19 13.80 9.35
N VAL A 53 -2.99 13.77 8.05
CA VAL A 53 -2.85 12.52 7.29
C VAL A 53 -1.63 11.76 7.79
N ALA A 54 -1.82 10.52 8.20
CA ALA A 54 -0.72 9.63 8.61
C ALA A 54 0.06 9.16 7.39
N VAL A 55 1.40 9.22 7.47
CA VAL A 55 2.30 8.81 6.38
C VAL A 55 3.41 7.94 6.91
N ILE A 56 3.65 6.81 6.24
CA ILE A 56 4.79 5.92 6.46
C ILE A 56 5.64 5.93 5.19
N VAL A 57 6.95 6.11 5.33
CA VAL A 57 7.91 6.12 4.23
C VAL A 57 8.94 5.04 4.46
N GLU A 58 8.99 4.05 3.59
CA GLU A 58 9.99 3.00 3.60
C GLU A 58 11.13 3.38 2.66
N CYS A 59 12.35 3.39 3.19
CA CYS A 59 13.56 3.80 2.46
C CYS A 59 14.61 2.70 2.46
N LEU A 60 15.39 2.65 1.39
CA LEU A 60 16.58 1.82 1.28
C LEU A 60 17.76 2.72 0.91
N THR A 61 18.63 3.01 1.87
CA THR A 61 19.68 4.03 1.70
C THR A 61 21.06 3.54 2.10
N ASP A 62 22.08 4.12 1.50
CA ASP A 62 23.48 4.01 1.89
C ASP A 62 23.88 5.08 2.92
N ASN A 63 23.02 6.10 3.15
CA ASN A 63 23.32 7.21 4.05
C ASN A 63 22.08 7.71 4.83
N LYS A 64 21.82 7.09 5.98
CA LYS A 64 20.70 7.41 6.88
C LYS A 64 20.55 8.90 7.22
N ASN A 65 21.68 9.61 7.39
CA ASN A 65 21.63 11.02 7.81
C ASN A 65 21.17 11.94 6.67
N ARG A 66 21.56 11.62 5.43
CA ARG A 66 21.07 12.33 4.24
C ARG A 66 19.59 12.10 4.11
N THR A 67 19.15 10.85 4.00
CA THR A 67 17.73 10.48 3.81
C THR A 67 16.84 11.04 4.91
N ALA A 68 17.25 10.93 6.20
CA ALA A 68 16.50 11.51 7.31
C ALA A 68 16.37 13.04 7.19
N GLY A 69 17.39 13.72 6.66
CA GLY A 69 17.37 15.16 6.41
C GLY A 69 16.40 15.53 5.28
N ASP A 70 16.43 14.79 4.20
CA ASP A 70 15.60 15.02 3.01
C ASP A 70 14.12 14.75 3.31
N ILE A 71 13.81 13.61 3.91
CA ILE A 71 12.44 13.26 4.33
C ILE A 71 11.88 14.31 5.31
N ARG A 72 12.65 14.70 6.33
CA ARG A 72 12.22 15.74 7.26
C ARG A 72 11.97 17.08 6.56
N HIS A 73 12.85 17.44 5.61
CA HIS A 73 12.69 18.65 4.83
C HIS A 73 11.38 18.64 4.02
N PHE A 74 11.02 17.51 3.41
CA PHE A 74 9.76 17.40 2.67
C PHE A 74 8.55 17.59 3.58
N PHE A 75 8.50 16.89 4.71
CA PHE A 75 7.42 17.10 5.68
C PHE A 75 7.31 18.55 6.13
N ASP A 76 8.41 19.18 6.55
CA ASP A 76 8.42 20.58 7.03
C ASP A 76 8.02 21.56 5.93
N LYS A 77 8.49 21.37 4.68
CA LYS A 77 8.22 22.22 3.52
C LYS A 77 6.74 22.26 3.16
N PHE A 78 6.07 21.14 3.25
CA PHE A 78 4.67 21.00 2.85
C PHE A 78 3.67 21.08 4.03
N GLY A 79 4.14 21.46 5.21
CA GLY A 79 3.29 21.71 6.37
C GLY A 79 2.88 20.48 7.16
N GLY A 80 3.62 19.40 6.99
CA GLY A 80 3.57 18.21 7.82
C GLY A 80 4.58 18.24 8.96
N ASN A 81 4.76 17.11 9.62
CA ASN A 81 5.75 16.92 10.69
C ASN A 81 6.21 15.48 10.75
N MET A 82 7.50 15.26 10.59
CA MET A 82 8.09 13.93 10.80
C MET A 82 8.10 13.60 12.31
N GLY A 83 7.51 12.48 12.66
CA GLY A 83 7.39 12.01 14.04
C GLY A 83 8.51 11.07 14.47
N THR A 84 8.30 10.43 15.60
CA THR A 84 9.15 9.34 16.08
C THR A 84 8.63 8.00 15.54
N SER A 85 9.50 7.00 15.43
CA SER A 85 9.10 5.65 15.06
C SER A 85 7.96 5.15 15.95
N GLY A 86 6.93 4.56 15.35
CA GLY A 86 5.72 4.09 16.03
C GLY A 86 4.62 5.15 16.20
N CYS A 87 4.79 6.39 15.67
CA CYS A 87 3.79 7.43 15.87
C CYS A 87 2.54 7.27 15.01
N VAL A 88 2.62 6.58 13.86
CA VAL A 88 1.47 6.31 12.97
C VAL A 88 1.32 4.84 12.60
N SER A 89 2.33 4.01 12.78
CA SER A 89 2.30 2.60 12.37
C SER A 89 1.18 1.79 13.01
N PHE A 90 0.70 2.17 14.21
CA PHE A 90 -0.45 1.54 14.85
C PHE A 90 -1.79 1.75 14.10
N MET A 91 -1.82 2.69 13.15
CA MET A 91 -2.99 2.99 12.31
C MET A 91 -3.00 2.13 11.04
N PHE A 92 -1.95 1.38 10.77
CA PHE A 92 -1.80 0.53 9.59
C PHE A 92 -1.69 -0.94 10.00
N SER A 93 -2.17 -1.80 9.13
CA SER A 93 -2.00 -3.25 9.24
C SER A 93 -1.20 -3.76 8.05
N ASP A 94 -0.25 -4.64 8.30
CA ASP A 94 0.45 -5.32 7.21
C ASP A 94 -0.49 -6.37 6.60
N VAL A 95 -0.75 -6.27 5.30
CA VAL A 95 -1.63 -7.16 4.53
C VAL A 95 -0.88 -7.63 3.29
N GLY A 96 -0.99 -8.89 2.96
CA GLY A 96 -0.54 -9.40 1.67
C GLY A 96 -1.62 -9.16 0.62
N THR A 97 -1.30 -8.48 -0.46
CA THR A 97 -2.20 -8.21 -1.58
C THR A 97 -1.72 -8.95 -2.82
N VAL A 98 -2.60 -9.77 -3.40
CA VAL A 98 -2.35 -10.44 -4.68
C VAL A 98 -3.42 -10.00 -5.66
N VAL A 99 -3.01 -9.40 -6.78
CA VAL A 99 -3.91 -8.97 -7.84
C VAL A 99 -3.78 -9.91 -9.03
N MET A 100 -4.90 -10.44 -9.50
CA MET A 100 -4.94 -11.29 -10.69
C MET A 100 -5.96 -10.77 -11.71
N GLU A 101 -5.76 -11.16 -12.99
CA GLU A 101 -6.65 -10.79 -14.08
C GLU A 101 -8.01 -11.50 -13.93
N ASN A 102 -9.09 -10.72 -14.03
CA ASN A 102 -10.43 -11.29 -14.08
C ASN A 102 -10.72 -11.78 -15.51
N ASN A 103 -10.66 -13.08 -15.70
CA ASN A 103 -10.89 -13.73 -16.99
C ASN A 103 -12.36 -14.11 -17.24
N GLY A 104 -13.30 -13.61 -16.40
CA GLY A 104 -14.72 -13.91 -16.49
C GLY A 104 -15.09 -15.34 -16.05
N ALA A 105 -14.29 -15.94 -15.18
CA ALA A 105 -14.63 -17.21 -14.54
C ALA A 105 -15.82 -17.05 -13.58
N ASP A 106 -16.44 -18.17 -13.23
CA ASP A 106 -17.55 -18.22 -12.28
C ASP A 106 -17.07 -17.72 -10.90
N GLU A 107 -17.80 -16.78 -10.33
CA GLU A 107 -17.45 -16.12 -9.05
C GLU A 107 -17.38 -17.14 -7.89
N ASP A 108 -18.29 -18.14 -7.89
CA ASP A 108 -18.26 -19.22 -6.90
C ASP A 108 -16.97 -20.04 -6.97
N LYS A 109 -16.49 -20.29 -8.20
CA LYS A 109 -15.23 -21.00 -8.41
C LYS A 109 -14.02 -20.16 -8.01
N ILE A 110 -14.02 -18.86 -8.36
CA ILE A 110 -12.96 -17.93 -7.95
C ILE A 110 -12.84 -17.91 -6.42
N MET A 111 -13.98 -17.82 -5.73
CA MET A 111 -14.03 -17.83 -4.28
C MET A 111 -13.39 -19.12 -3.70
N GLU A 112 -13.77 -20.28 -4.23
CA GLU A 112 -13.23 -21.58 -3.76
C GLU A 112 -11.71 -21.66 -3.98
N ASP A 113 -11.24 -21.30 -5.17
CA ASP A 113 -9.83 -21.32 -5.55
C ASP A 113 -8.99 -20.32 -4.71
N CYS A 114 -9.52 -19.12 -4.44
CA CYS A 114 -8.84 -18.11 -3.58
C CYS A 114 -8.66 -18.61 -2.14
N PHE A 115 -9.72 -19.16 -1.53
CA PHE A 115 -9.62 -19.70 -0.18
C PHE A 115 -8.75 -20.96 -0.10
N GLU A 116 -8.76 -21.81 -1.13
CA GLU A 116 -7.83 -22.96 -1.22
C GLU A 116 -6.37 -22.49 -1.33
N ALA A 117 -6.12 -21.37 -2.02
CA ALA A 117 -4.79 -20.78 -2.13
C ALA A 117 -4.31 -20.15 -0.82
N GLY A 118 -5.20 -19.85 0.14
CA GLY A 118 -4.87 -19.27 1.44
C GLY A 118 -5.24 -17.78 1.57
N ALA A 119 -6.22 -17.31 0.80
CA ALA A 119 -6.77 -15.97 0.95
C ALA A 119 -7.58 -15.83 2.23
N ASP A 120 -7.50 -14.66 2.85
CA ASP A 120 -8.37 -14.25 3.97
C ASP A 120 -9.65 -13.57 3.45
N ASP A 121 -9.53 -12.81 2.35
CA ASP A 121 -10.62 -12.10 1.69
C ASP A 121 -10.31 -11.88 0.21
N PHE A 122 -11.32 -11.58 -0.60
CA PHE A 122 -11.15 -11.23 -1.99
C PHE A 122 -12.22 -10.24 -2.45
N ASN A 123 -11.87 -9.41 -3.42
CA ASN A 123 -12.77 -8.47 -4.09
C ASN A 123 -12.69 -8.67 -5.60
N VAL A 124 -13.85 -8.67 -6.27
CA VAL A 124 -13.94 -8.87 -7.72
C VAL A 124 -14.37 -7.56 -8.36
N ASP A 125 -13.49 -7.02 -9.18
CA ASP A 125 -13.79 -5.92 -10.09
C ASP A 125 -13.91 -6.42 -11.54
N ASP A 126 -14.38 -5.53 -12.43
CA ASP A 126 -14.64 -5.88 -13.83
C ASP A 126 -13.40 -6.51 -14.53
N ASP A 127 -12.21 -5.98 -14.29
CA ASP A 127 -10.99 -6.37 -14.99
C ASP A 127 -10.01 -7.17 -14.10
N VAL A 128 -10.11 -7.03 -12.78
CA VAL A 128 -9.16 -7.62 -11.83
C VAL A 128 -9.84 -8.23 -10.62
N ILE A 129 -9.14 -9.16 -9.97
CA ILE A 129 -9.53 -9.72 -8.69
C ILE A 129 -8.41 -9.41 -7.71
N GLU A 130 -8.76 -8.73 -6.63
CA GLU A 130 -7.86 -8.40 -5.54
C GLU A 130 -8.06 -9.39 -4.39
N ILE A 131 -6.97 -9.93 -3.89
CA ILE A 131 -6.96 -10.98 -2.88
C ILE A 131 -6.11 -10.52 -1.71
N SER A 132 -6.69 -10.57 -0.51
CA SER A 132 -6.01 -10.26 0.74
C SER A 132 -5.58 -11.53 1.45
N CYS A 133 -4.37 -11.56 1.98
CA CYS A 133 -3.82 -12.70 2.72
C CYS A 133 -2.81 -12.24 3.79
N ASP A 134 -2.31 -13.19 4.58
CA ASP A 134 -1.18 -12.91 5.49
C ASP A 134 0.05 -12.43 4.69
N PRO A 135 0.70 -11.32 5.08
CA PRO A 135 1.84 -10.75 4.36
C PRO A 135 3.03 -11.72 4.21
N ASN A 136 3.13 -12.71 5.11
CA ASN A 136 4.17 -13.75 5.00
C ASN A 136 3.79 -14.87 4.02
N GLN A 137 2.54 -14.93 3.57
CA GLN A 137 2.03 -15.97 2.69
C GLN A 137 1.85 -15.52 1.24
N VAL A 138 2.08 -14.24 0.93
CA VAL A 138 1.93 -13.66 -0.43
C VAL A 138 2.54 -14.53 -1.53
N SER A 139 3.80 -14.97 -1.35
CA SER A 139 4.48 -15.81 -2.34
C SER A 139 3.82 -17.17 -2.52
N SER A 140 3.33 -17.77 -1.42
CA SER A 140 2.67 -19.08 -1.46
C SER A 140 1.29 -18.99 -2.13
N VAL A 141 0.53 -17.94 -1.82
CA VAL A 141 -0.78 -17.65 -2.43
C VAL A 141 -0.61 -17.41 -3.93
N ARG A 142 0.37 -16.59 -4.31
CA ARG A 142 0.71 -16.35 -5.71
C ARG A 142 1.01 -17.64 -6.45
N GLU A 143 1.93 -18.49 -5.93
CA GLU A 143 2.31 -19.76 -6.56
C GLU A 143 1.12 -20.72 -6.69
N ALA A 144 0.23 -20.75 -5.69
CA ALA A 144 -0.97 -21.57 -5.72
C ALA A 144 -1.93 -21.11 -6.83
N LEU A 145 -2.22 -19.81 -6.93
CA LEU A 145 -3.10 -19.24 -7.96
C LEU A 145 -2.52 -19.41 -9.37
N GLU A 146 -1.21 -19.18 -9.56
CA GLU A 146 -0.53 -19.45 -10.83
C GLU A 146 -0.61 -20.95 -11.20
N GLY A 147 -0.50 -21.84 -10.21
CA GLY A 147 -0.66 -23.30 -10.38
C GLY A 147 -2.08 -23.73 -10.77
N MET A 148 -3.11 -22.98 -10.36
CA MET A 148 -4.51 -23.16 -10.75
C MET A 148 -4.82 -22.56 -12.14
N GLY A 149 -3.86 -21.81 -12.73
CA GLY A 149 -3.96 -21.26 -14.08
C GLY A 149 -4.43 -19.80 -14.13
N TYR A 150 -4.46 -19.11 -13.00
CA TYR A 150 -4.73 -17.68 -12.95
C TYR A 150 -3.49 -16.89 -13.37
N LYS A 151 -3.71 -15.71 -13.99
CA LYS A 151 -2.64 -14.78 -14.34
C LYS A 151 -2.51 -13.75 -13.25
N VAL A 152 -1.50 -13.90 -12.40
CA VAL A 152 -1.18 -12.92 -11.34
C VAL A 152 -0.48 -11.72 -11.98
N LEU A 153 -0.97 -10.51 -11.66
CA LEU A 153 -0.46 -9.24 -12.12
C LEU A 153 0.55 -8.64 -11.12
N SER A 154 0.20 -8.69 -9.83
CA SER A 154 1.09 -8.27 -8.74
C SER A 154 0.87 -9.11 -7.48
N ALA A 155 1.88 -9.18 -6.62
CA ALA A 155 1.81 -9.88 -5.34
C ALA A 155 2.81 -9.24 -4.37
N GLU A 156 2.32 -8.42 -3.45
CA GLU A 156 3.14 -7.59 -2.58
C GLU A 156 2.56 -7.55 -1.16
N ALA A 157 3.41 -7.22 -0.19
CA ALA A 157 2.97 -6.94 1.17
C ALA A 157 2.85 -5.43 1.33
N GLU A 158 1.68 -4.97 1.74
CA GLU A 158 1.35 -3.56 1.83
C GLU A 158 0.91 -3.16 3.24
N LYS A 159 0.94 -1.86 3.53
CA LYS A 159 0.41 -1.31 4.77
C LYS A 159 -0.93 -0.65 4.51
N VAL A 160 -2.00 -1.31 4.93
CA VAL A 160 -3.36 -0.83 4.76
C VAL A 160 -3.81 -0.04 6.00
N PRO A 161 -4.27 1.20 5.85
CA PRO A 161 -4.74 1.99 6.99
C PRO A 161 -6.06 1.46 7.55
N SER A 162 -6.17 1.40 8.88
CA SER A 162 -7.39 1.00 9.57
C SER A 162 -8.45 2.11 9.60
N ASN A 163 -8.06 3.35 9.34
CA ASN A 163 -8.94 4.52 9.27
C ASN A 163 -8.39 5.52 8.26
N TYR A 164 -9.29 6.21 7.59
CA TYR A 164 -8.97 7.19 6.56
C TYR A 164 -9.19 8.62 7.05
N THR A 165 -8.47 9.57 6.44
CA THR A 165 -8.55 11.00 6.73
C THR A 165 -8.90 11.75 5.46
N THR A 166 -10.03 12.48 5.48
CA THR A 166 -10.47 13.35 4.38
C THR A 166 -9.89 14.74 4.59
N ILE A 167 -9.36 15.36 3.54
CA ILE A 167 -8.90 16.75 3.53
C ILE A 167 -9.94 17.63 2.85
N GLU A 168 -10.45 18.66 3.54
CA GLU A 168 -11.44 19.59 2.99
C GLU A 168 -10.80 20.88 2.44
N ASP A 169 -9.62 21.27 2.96
CA ASP A 169 -8.92 22.49 2.58
C ASP A 169 -8.12 22.30 1.28
N GLU A 170 -8.43 23.08 0.26
CA GLU A 170 -7.77 22.99 -1.06
C GLU A 170 -6.25 23.23 -1.00
N ASP A 171 -5.79 24.12 -0.12
CA ASP A 171 -4.35 24.35 0.04
C ASP A 171 -3.66 23.16 0.72
N ALA A 172 -4.35 22.49 1.64
CA ALA A 172 -3.84 21.28 2.28
C ALA A 172 -3.83 20.11 1.29
N ILE A 173 -4.85 19.95 0.43
CA ILE A 173 -4.89 18.97 -0.65
C ILE A 173 -3.67 19.13 -1.57
N LYS A 174 -3.40 20.34 -2.06
CA LYS A 174 -2.25 20.61 -2.92
C LYS A 174 -0.92 20.31 -2.23
N LYS A 175 -0.79 20.70 -0.95
CA LYS A 175 0.44 20.45 -0.19
C LYS A 175 0.64 18.97 0.09
N MET A 176 -0.44 18.22 0.33
CA MET A 176 -0.35 16.78 0.55
C MET A 176 0.06 16.06 -0.74
N GLY A 177 -0.53 16.42 -1.89
CA GLY A 177 -0.11 15.89 -3.20
C GLY A 177 1.37 16.14 -3.48
N LEU A 178 1.84 17.40 -3.30
CA LEU A 178 3.26 17.73 -3.48
C LEU A 178 4.18 17.02 -2.48
N LEU A 179 3.72 16.73 -1.26
CA LEU A 179 4.48 15.95 -0.30
C LEU A 179 4.68 14.52 -0.80
N LEU A 180 3.61 13.87 -1.26
CA LEU A 180 3.68 12.50 -1.78
C LEU A 180 4.56 12.44 -3.02
N GLU A 181 4.36 13.34 -4.00
CA GLU A 181 5.18 13.44 -5.21
C GLU A 181 6.68 13.55 -4.88
N HIS A 182 7.06 14.44 -3.96
CA HIS A 182 8.47 14.59 -3.59
C HIS A 182 9.04 13.41 -2.80
N LEU A 183 8.20 12.70 -2.04
CA LEU A 183 8.61 11.47 -1.35
C LEU A 183 8.83 10.33 -2.34
N GLU A 184 7.94 10.19 -3.32
CA GLU A 184 8.01 9.13 -4.34
C GLU A 184 9.13 9.35 -5.36
N ASP A 185 9.47 10.63 -5.63
CA ASP A 185 10.57 11.01 -6.52
C ASP A 185 11.96 10.80 -5.89
N ASP A 186 12.05 10.60 -4.58
CA ASP A 186 13.34 10.43 -3.89
C ASP A 186 13.93 9.03 -4.16
N ASP A 187 15.17 8.99 -4.64
CA ASP A 187 15.88 7.75 -5.03
C ASP A 187 16.06 6.74 -3.87
N ASP A 188 16.04 7.20 -2.62
CA ASP A 188 16.19 6.37 -1.43
C ASP A 188 14.84 5.81 -0.95
N VAL A 189 13.70 6.35 -1.41
CA VAL A 189 12.35 5.90 -1.04
C VAL A 189 11.93 4.70 -1.88
N GLN A 190 11.38 3.69 -1.22
CA GLN A 190 10.86 2.49 -1.88
C GLN A 190 9.35 2.47 -1.92
N ASN A 191 8.70 2.78 -0.79
CA ASN A 191 7.25 2.80 -0.67
C ASN A 191 6.80 3.97 0.22
N VAL A 192 5.65 4.55 -0.13
CA VAL A 192 4.96 5.56 0.66
C VAL A 192 3.54 5.07 0.93
N TYR A 193 3.16 4.94 2.20
CA TYR A 193 1.81 4.56 2.61
C TYR A 193 1.17 5.73 3.35
N HIS A 194 -0.10 5.96 3.09
CA HIS A 194 -0.84 7.05 3.72
C HIS A 194 -2.33 6.69 3.93
N ASN A 195 -3.00 7.41 4.81
CA ASN A 195 -4.42 7.22 5.08
C ASN A 195 -5.31 8.34 4.50
N TRP A 196 -4.87 9.02 3.46
CA TRP A 196 -5.64 10.04 2.77
C TRP A 196 -6.71 9.42 1.87
N GLU A 197 -8.00 9.76 2.10
CA GLU A 197 -9.14 9.15 1.42
C GLU A 197 -9.50 9.81 0.09
N ASN A 198 -9.58 11.14 0.08
CA ASN A 198 -10.08 11.90 -1.07
C ASN A 198 -8.94 12.48 -1.93
N MET A 199 -7.96 11.66 -2.25
CA MET A 199 -6.89 12.05 -3.17
C MET A 199 -7.48 12.41 -4.55
N PRO A 200 -7.13 13.57 -5.14
CA PRO A 200 -7.55 13.91 -6.48
C PRO A 200 -7.03 12.88 -7.49
N VAL A 201 -7.90 12.34 -8.30
CA VAL A 201 -7.50 11.50 -9.44
C VAL A 201 -6.97 12.44 -10.51
N GLU A 202 -5.72 12.33 -10.89
CA GLU A 202 -5.18 13.03 -12.06
C GLU A 202 -5.85 12.42 -13.31
N GLU A 203 -6.72 13.19 -13.95
CA GLU A 203 -7.23 12.83 -15.27
C GLU A 203 -6.06 12.99 -16.25
N GLU A 204 -5.55 11.89 -16.79
CA GLU A 204 -4.60 11.92 -17.89
C GLU A 204 -5.28 12.57 -19.11
N GLU A 205 -4.81 13.78 -19.52
CA GLU A 205 -5.19 14.43 -20.79
C GLU A 205 -4.47 13.81 -21.99
#